data_6fd14496ccaa7f335e0d0801eaf91118
#
_entry.id   6fd14496ccaa7f335e0d0801eaf91118
#
_cell.length_a   1.000
_cell.length_b   1.000
_cell.length_c   1.000
_cell.angle_alpha   90.00
_cell.angle_beta   90.00
_cell.angle_gamma   90.00
#
_symmetry.space_group_name_H-M   'P 1'
#
loop_
_entity.id
_entity.type
_entity.pdbx_description
1 polymer ?
#
loop_
_entity_poly.entity_id
_entity_poly.type
_entity_poly.pdbx_seq_one_letter_code
_entity_poly.pdbx_strand_id
1 'polypeptide(L)'
;GYLTTAEIPFSSNDPGSVVFLGAEQLEDGPGSWWGWITGSNWKHPEGPNSSLKGRMNHPVVHVSWDDAIAFSRWAGKRLPTEAEWEFAARGGLEKAPWTWGNEENPGGKWYANIWQGEFPSKDKKTDGFSGTAPVGSFPANGWGLQDMAGNVWEWCADWYRPDAYSLTAN
;
A
#
# COMPACT_ATOMS: atom_id res chain seq x y z
N GLY A 1 5.76 -0.58 24.91
CA GLY A 1 5.39 -0.01 23.63
C GLY A 1 4.39 -0.92 22.94
N TYR A 2 3.70 -0.44 21.91
CA TYR A 2 2.82 -1.25 21.10
C TYR A 2 3.65 -2.25 20.26
N LEU A 3 3.21 -3.50 20.19
CA LEU A 3 3.76 -4.52 19.31
C LEU A 3 2.77 -4.74 18.17
N THR A 4 3.24 -4.69 16.93
CA THR A 4 2.42 -4.94 15.75
C THR A 4 2.17 -6.45 15.59
N THR A 5 1.13 -6.79 14.86
CA THR A 5 0.77 -8.19 14.55
C THR A 5 1.96 -8.98 13.99
N ALA A 6 2.77 -8.35 13.14
CA ALA A 6 3.97 -8.98 12.57
C ALA A 6 5.10 -9.25 13.58
N GLU A 7 5.06 -8.63 14.77
CA GLU A 7 6.03 -8.84 15.86
C GLU A 7 5.58 -9.91 16.86
N ILE A 8 4.39 -10.52 16.66
CA ILE A 8 3.79 -11.54 17.56
C ILE A 8 3.69 -12.86 16.80
N PRO A 9 4.01 -14.02 17.45
CA PRO A 9 3.80 -15.34 16.83
C PRO A 9 2.33 -15.53 16.44
N PHE A 10 2.09 -16.02 15.23
CA PHE A 10 0.75 -16.30 14.73
C PHE A 10 0.59 -17.80 14.41
N SER A 11 -0.30 -18.48 15.11
CA SER A 11 -0.53 -19.92 14.97
C SER A 11 0.77 -20.73 15.18
N SER A 12 1.22 -21.47 14.17
CA SER A 12 2.47 -22.25 14.19
C SER A 12 3.67 -21.51 13.62
N ASN A 13 3.49 -20.25 13.17
CA ASN A 13 4.55 -19.46 12.55
C ASN A 13 5.26 -18.58 13.57
N ASP A 14 6.57 -18.42 13.39
CA ASP A 14 7.34 -17.39 14.05
C ASP A 14 6.86 -16.00 13.61
N PRO A 15 7.11 -14.96 14.45
CA PRO A 15 6.81 -13.57 14.05
C PRO A 15 7.37 -13.24 12.69
N GLY A 16 6.58 -12.57 11.85
CA GLY A 16 6.99 -12.24 10.49
C GLY A 16 5.84 -11.66 9.67
N SER A 17 6.09 -11.50 8.39
CA SER A 17 5.09 -11.01 7.45
C SER A 17 5.37 -11.50 6.03
N VAL A 18 4.41 -11.33 5.13
CA VAL A 18 4.55 -11.63 3.71
C VAL A 18 5.30 -10.50 3.02
N VAL A 19 6.40 -10.84 2.35
CA VAL A 19 7.28 -9.90 1.63
C VAL A 19 7.22 -10.18 0.13
N PHE A 20 7.24 -9.14 -0.68
CA PHE A 20 7.39 -9.27 -2.13
C PHE A 20 8.84 -9.63 -2.46
N LEU A 21 9.05 -10.79 -3.07
CA LEU A 21 10.36 -11.34 -3.38
C LEU A 21 10.78 -11.12 -4.84
N GLY A 22 9.83 -10.69 -5.69
CA GLY A 22 10.07 -10.53 -7.12
C GLY A 22 10.11 -11.85 -7.90
N ALA A 23 10.30 -11.76 -9.21
CA ALA A 23 10.26 -12.92 -10.09
C ALA A 23 11.50 -13.82 -10.02
N GLU A 24 12.61 -13.32 -9.51
CA GLU A 24 13.89 -14.07 -9.46
C GLU A 24 13.85 -15.27 -8.49
N GLN A 25 12.82 -15.34 -7.63
CA GLN A 25 12.62 -16.41 -6.66
C GLN A 25 11.44 -17.33 -7.00
N LEU A 26 11.04 -17.38 -8.29
CA LEU A 26 9.93 -18.21 -8.78
C LEU A 26 10.30 -19.70 -8.90
N GLU A 27 10.76 -20.35 -7.83
CA GLU A 27 11.00 -21.81 -7.86
C GLU A 27 9.68 -22.61 -7.86
N ASP A 28 8.57 -22.04 -7.35
CA ASP A 28 7.33 -22.76 -7.05
C ASP A 28 6.09 -22.40 -7.90
N GLY A 29 6.26 -21.66 -9.02
CA GLY A 29 5.15 -21.35 -9.95
C GLY A 29 4.44 -20.01 -9.68
N PRO A 30 3.28 -19.76 -10.34
CA PRO A 30 2.57 -18.49 -10.26
C PRO A 30 2.12 -18.17 -8.82
N GLY A 31 2.50 -16.99 -8.31
CA GLY A 31 2.18 -16.53 -6.95
C GLY A 31 3.33 -16.66 -5.96
N SER A 32 4.43 -17.33 -6.33
CA SER A 32 5.60 -17.50 -5.45
C SER A 32 6.45 -16.24 -5.27
N TRP A 33 6.07 -15.11 -5.92
CA TRP A 33 6.72 -13.82 -5.72
C TRP A 33 6.41 -13.15 -4.37
N TRP A 34 5.52 -13.77 -3.57
CA TRP A 34 5.27 -13.42 -2.17
C TRP A 34 5.73 -14.56 -1.27
N GLY A 35 6.49 -14.23 -0.23
CA GLY A 35 6.95 -15.22 0.73
C GLY A 35 6.83 -14.76 2.17
N TRP A 36 6.53 -15.71 3.08
CA TRP A 36 6.62 -15.45 4.51
C TRP A 36 8.07 -15.32 4.93
N ILE A 37 8.44 -14.18 5.50
CA ILE A 37 9.79 -13.94 6.01
C ILE A 37 9.73 -13.76 7.53
N THR A 38 10.29 -14.72 8.25
CA THR A 38 10.44 -14.64 9.71
C THR A 38 11.25 -13.41 10.10
N GLY A 39 10.72 -12.64 11.05
CA GLY A 39 11.34 -11.42 11.54
C GLY A 39 11.10 -10.19 10.67
N SER A 40 10.37 -10.29 9.53
CA SER A 40 9.93 -9.10 8.80
C SER A 40 8.81 -8.40 9.56
N ASN A 41 8.93 -7.09 9.68
CA ASN A 41 7.98 -6.20 10.35
C ASN A 41 8.24 -4.76 9.91
N TRP A 42 7.51 -3.80 10.44
CA TRP A 42 7.65 -2.41 10.06
C TRP A 42 9.05 -1.80 10.28
N LYS A 43 9.88 -2.36 11.20
CA LYS A 43 11.27 -1.94 11.44
C LYS A 43 12.26 -2.63 10.51
N HIS A 44 11.91 -3.82 10.06
CA HIS A 44 12.70 -4.72 9.25
C HIS A 44 11.89 -5.22 8.03
N PRO A 45 11.61 -4.35 7.03
CA PRO A 45 10.63 -4.64 5.99
C PRO A 45 10.94 -5.87 5.11
N GLU A 46 12.17 -6.17 4.86
CA GLU A 46 12.60 -7.33 4.05
C GLU A 46 13.17 -8.48 4.93
N GLY A 47 12.86 -8.45 6.24
CA GLY A 47 13.36 -9.43 7.20
C GLY A 47 14.42 -8.88 8.15
N PRO A 48 14.94 -9.69 9.09
CA PRO A 48 15.70 -9.25 10.27
C PRO A 48 17.00 -8.49 9.95
N ASN A 49 17.55 -8.67 8.76
CA ASN A 49 18.77 -7.99 8.32
C ASN A 49 18.50 -6.66 7.60
N SER A 50 17.25 -6.32 7.38
CA SER A 50 16.85 -5.04 6.78
C SER A 50 16.63 -3.95 7.82
N SER A 51 16.52 -2.70 7.39
CA SER A 51 16.31 -1.56 8.30
C SER A 51 15.60 -0.40 7.61
N LEU A 52 15.15 0.57 8.41
CA LEU A 52 14.54 1.82 7.93
C LEU A 52 15.57 2.89 7.52
N LYS A 53 16.86 2.57 7.50
CA LYS A 53 17.90 3.55 7.12
C LYS A 53 17.62 4.09 5.71
N GLY A 54 17.45 5.42 5.61
CA GLY A 54 17.11 6.10 4.36
C GLY A 54 15.63 6.03 3.96
N ARG A 55 14.75 5.38 4.77
CA ARG A 55 13.34 5.16 4.47
C ARG A 55 12.38 5.72 5.55
N MET A 56 12.84 6.61 6.40
CA MET A 56 12.02 7.17 7.49
C MET A 56 10.83 8.02 7.01
N ASN A 57 10.85 8.44 5.76
CA ASN A 57 9.77 9.16 5.07
C ASN A 57 9.00 8.28 4.07
N HIS A 58 9.18 6.98 4.09
CA HIS A 58 8.36 6.03 3.33
C HIS A 58 7.12 5.61 4.13
N PRO A 59 6.06 5.12 3.47
CA PRO A 59 4.91 4.59 4.18
C PRO A 59 5.30 3.40 5.06
N VAL A 60 4.63 3.25 6.20
CA VAL A 60 4.78 2.07 7.04
C VAL A 60 4.21 0.85 6.34
N VAL A 61 4.90 -0.29 6.44
CA VAL A 61 4.48 -1.57 5.88
C VAL A 61 4.40 -2.64 6.97
N HIS A 62 3.86 -3.81 6.65
CA HIS A 62 3.68 -4.93 7.59
C HIS A 62 2.86 -4.57 8.84
N VAL A 63 1.82 -3.78 8.62
CA VAL A 63 0.81 -3.46 9.63
C VAL A 63 -0.51 -4.12 9.26
N SER A 64 -1.14 -4.78 10.23
CA SER A 64 -2.47 -5.36 10.07
C SER A 64 -3.56 -4.29 10.19
N TRP A 65 -4.80 -4.68 9.88
CA TRP A 65 -5.97 -3.83 10.13
C TRP A 65 -6.10 -3.46 11.62
N ASP A 66 -5.82 -4.41 12.53
CA ASP A 66 -5.85 -4.17 13.97
C ASP A 66 -4.79 -3.15 14.40
N ASP A 67 -3.58 -3.23 13.80
CA ASP A 67 -2.51 -2.26 14.04
C ASP A 67 -2.93 -0.86 13.57
N ALA A 68 -3.53 -0.76 12.39
CA ALA A 68 -4.02 0.50 11.83
C ALA A 68 -5.15 1.11 12.68
N ILE A 69 -6.09 0.30 13.20
CA ILE A 69 -7.12 0.72 14.13
C ILE A 69 -6.49 1.19 15.45
N ALA A 70 -5.53 0.44 15.99
CA ALA A 70 -4.87 0.82 17.24
C ALA A 70 -4.15 2.17 17.09
N PHE A 71 -3.43 2.37 15.99
CA PHE A 71 -2.79 3.65 15.67
C PHE A 71 -3.79 4.78 15.51
N SER A 72 -4.88 4.56 14.77
CA SER A 72 -5.89 5.59 14.55
C SER A 72 -6.53 6.06 15.87
N ARG A 73 -6.84 5.11 16.76
CA ARG A 73 -7.38 5.42 18.12
C ARG A 73 -6.38 6.18 18.98
N TRP A 74 -5.11 5.76 18.96
CA TRP A 74 -4.04 6.48 19.66
C TRP A 74 -3.91 7.93 19.17
N ALA A 75 -4.05 8.14 17.86
CA ALA A 75 -4.02 9.47 17.24
C ALA A 75 -5.31 10.29 17.45
N GLY A 76 -6.32 9.77 18.18
CA GLY A 76 -7.63 10.42 18.34
C GLY A 76 -8.43 10.48 17.04
N LYS A 77 -8.23 9.53 16.15
CA LYS A 77 -8.83 9.44 14.80
C LYS A 77 -9.48 8.08 14.58
N ARG A 78 -9.94 7.84 13.38
CA ARG A 78 -10.42 6.55 12.87
C ARG A 78 -9.91 6.29 11.47
N LEU A 79 -9.99 5.05 11.00
CA LEU A 79 -9.83 4.75 9.58
C LEU A 79 -11.01 5.31 8.78
N PRO A 80 -10.80 5.71 7.53
CA PRO A 80 -11.89 6.03 6.61
C PRO A 80 -12.65 4.74 6.24
N THR A 81 -13.91 4.87 5.87
CA THR A 81 -14.57 3.83 5.09
C THR A 81 -14.02 3.82 3.66
N GLU A 82 -14.22 2.72 2.93
CA GLU A 82 -13.82 2.64 1.52
C GLU A 82 -14.44 3.76 0.69
N ALA A 83 -15.73 4.07 0.91
CA ALA A 83 -16.42 5.16 0.24
C ALA A 83 -15.83 6.55 0.55
N GLU A 84 -15.44 6.80 1.80
CA GLU A 84 -14.75 8.05 2.19
C GLU A 84 -13.35 8.13 1.57
N TRP A 85 -12.64 7.01 1.54
CA TRP A 85 -11.32 6.92 0.92
C TRP A 85 -11.37 7.18 -0.58
N GLU A 86 -12.29 6.51 -1.30
CA GLU A 86 -12.49 6.69 -2.75
C GLU A 86 -12.90 8.13 -3.08
N PHE A 87 -13.82 8.71 -2.31
CA PHE A 87 -14.23 10.10 -2.46
C PHE A 87 -13.04 11.06 -2.28
N ALA A 88 -12.22 10.83 -1.25
CA ALA A 88 -11.01 11.61 -1.00
C ALA A 88 -9.97 11.44 -2.11
N ALA A 89 -9.76 10.22 -2.59
CA ALA A 89 -8.82 9.90 -3.67
C ALA A 89 -9.18 10.63 -4.98
N ARG A 90 -10.47 10.75 -5.29
CA ARG A 90 -10.92 11.46 -6.50
C ARG A 90 -10.67 12.95 -6.47
N GLY A 91 -10.53 13.56 -5.30
CA GLY A 91 -10.15 14.97 -5.18
C GLY A 91 -11.05 15.95 -5.95
N GLY A 92 -12.35 15.62 -6.08
CA GLY A 92 -13.34 16.41 -6.82
C GLY A 92 -13.51 16.02 -8.30
N LEU A 93 -12.78 15.02 -8.80
CA LEU A 93 -12.98 14.51 -10.17
C LEU A 93 -14.17 13.53 -10.23
N GLU A 94 -15.04 13.74 -11.20
CA GLU A 94 -16.15 12.83 -11.49
C GLU A 94 -15.82 11.93 -12.68
N LYS A 95 -16.04 10.61 -12.52
CA LYS A 95 -15.92 9.59 -13.58
C LYS A 95 -14.56 9.51 -14.28
N ALA A 96 -13.52 10.16 -13.74
CA ALA A 96 -12.17 10.02 -14.26
C ALA A 96 -11.61 8.61 -13.95
N PRO A 97 -10.93 7.93 -14.87
CA PRO A 97 -10.32 6.63 -14.61
C PRO A 97 -9.17 6.69 -13.60
N TRP A 98 -8.49 7.84 -13.50
CA TRP A 98 -7.38 8.05 -12.57
C TRP A 98 -7.71 9.15 -11.56
N THR A 99 -7.07 9.13 -10.40
CA THR A 99 -7.22 10.18 -9.37
C THR A 99 -6.66 11.54 -9.80
N TRP A 100 -5.97 11.61 -10.92
CA TRP A 100 -5.43 12.82 -11.54
C TRP A 100 -6.06 13.20 -12.90
N GLY A 101 -7.01 12.41 -13.41
CA GLY A 101 -7.73 12.75 -14.66
C GLY A 101 -7.95 11.59 -15.62
N ASN A 102 -7.95 11.88 -16.90
CA ASN A 102 -8.34 10.92 -17.93
C ASN A 102 -7.16 10.19 -18.60
N GLU A 103 -5.95 10.68 -18.44
CA GLU A 103 -4.76 10.07 -19.04
C GLU A 103 -3.90 9.42 -17.96
N GLU A 104 -3.37 8.23 -18.26
CA GLU A 104 -2.48 7.51 -17.37
C GLU A 104 -1.20 8.32 -17.08
N ASN A 105 -0.58 8.86 -18.12
CA ASN A 105 0.67 9.61 -18.05
C ASN A 105 0.52 10.98 -18.74
N PRO A 106 -0.17 11.96 -18.13
CA PRO A 106 -0.33 13.28 -18.73
C PRO A 106 1.03 13.93 -19.02
N GLY A 107 1.27 14.26 -20.29
CA GLY A 107 2.55 14.84 -20.72
C GLY A 107 3.77 13.95 -20.46
N GLY A 108 3.59 12.63 -20.39
CA GLY A 108 4.66 11.64 -20.14
C GLY A 108 5.17 11.60 -18.69
N LYS A 109 4.41 12.17 -17.75
CA LYS A 109 4.77 12.19 -16.32
C LYS A 109 3.95 11.16 -15.53
N TRP A 110 4.58 10.55 -14.52
CA TRP A 110 3.92 9.70 -13.55
C TRP A 110 3.30 10.55 -12.43
N TYR A 111 2.14 10.11 -11.97
CA TYR A 111 1.37 10.75 -10.89
C TYR A 111 1.20 9.85 -9.67
N ALA A 112 1.73 8.64 -9.75
CA ALA A 112 1.73 7.67 -8.66
C ALA A 112 2.93 6.72 -8.79
N ASN A 113 3.37 6.15 -7.67
CA ASN A 113 4.33 5.04 -7.65
C ASN A 113 3.57 3.74 -7.94
N ILE A 114 3.71 3.22 -9.15
CA ILE A 114 3.05 2.00 -9.62
C ILE A 114 4.04 1.15 -10.42
N TRP A 115 3.75 -0.14 -10.55
CA TRP A 115 4.55 -1.03 -11.40
C TRP A 115 4.45 -0.66 -12.87
N GLN A 116 5.58 -0.55 -13.56
CA GLN A 116 5.62 -0.27 -15.00
C GLN A 116 6.33 -1.40 -15.72
N GLY A 117 5.57 -2.18 -16.48
CA GLY A 117 6.12 -3.25 -17.31
C GLY A 117 5.43 -4.56 -17.07
N GLU A 118 6.18 -5.65 -17.21
CA GLU A 118 5.66 -7.01 -17.11
C GLU A 118 5.73 -7.49 -15.65
N PHE A 119 4.58 -7.48 -14.97
CA PHE A 119 4.50 -7.97 -13.57
C PHE A 119 4.54 -9.50 -13.52
N PRO A 120 5.28 -10.11 -12.58
CA PRO A 120 6.19 -9.51 -11.60
C PRO A 120 7.66 -9.51 -12.06
N SER A 121 7.91 -9.79 -13.35
CA SER A 121 9.25 -10.11 -13.89
C SER A 121 10.10 -8.90 -14.20
N LYS A 122 9.50 -7.79 -14.65
CA LYS A 122 10.25 -6.64 -15.08
C LYS A 122 9.57 -5.32 -14.77
N ASP A 123 10.07 -4.66 -13.74
CA ASP A 123 9.72 -3.27 -13.45
C ASP A 123 10.66 -2.32 -14.20
N LYS A 124 10.10 -1.42 -15.02
CA LYS A 124 10.85 -0.41 -15.77
C LYS A 124 11.28 0.77 -14.92
N LYS A 125 10.67 0.97 -13.76
CA LYS A 125 10.98 2.04 -12.79
C LYS A 125 10.96 3.45 -13.42
N THR A 126 10.08 3.67 -14.36
CA THR A 126 10.01 4.93 -15.10
C THR A 126 9.37 6.06 -14.30
N ASP A 127 8.71 5.74 -13.17
CA ASP A 127 8.27 6.66 -12.14
C ASP A 127 9.39 7.13 -11.20
N GLY A 128 10.58 6.49 -11.29
CA GLY A 128 11.77 6.83 -10.50
C GLY A 128 12.00 5.95 -9.28
N PHE A 129 11.12 5.00 -8.97
CA PHE A 129 11.18 4.20 -7.76
C PHE A 129 11.19 2.69 -8.02
N SER A 130 11.66 1.95 -7.03
CA SER A 130 11.58 0.49 -6.94
C SER A 130 11.05 0.14 -5.55
N GLY A 131 9.90 -0.53 -5.48
CA GLY A 131 9.19 -0.72 -4.21
C GLY A 131 8.47 0.56 -3.76
N THR A 132 8.51 0.89 -2.47
CA THR A 132 7.86 2.11 -1.97
C THR A 132 8.62 3.38 -2.32
N ALA A 133 7.90 4.47 -2.56
CA ALA A 133 8.44 5.82 -2.69
C ALA A 133 8.33 6.60 -1.36
N PRO A 134 9.16 7.63 -1.12
CA PRO A 134 8.92 8.59 -0.05
C PRO A 134 7.54 9.22 -0.19
N VAL A 135 6.82 9.40 0.92
CA VAL A 135 5.49 10.03 0.91
C VAL A 135 5.58 11.44 0.31
N GLY A 136 4.59 11.82 -0.48
CA GLY A 136 4.56 13.12 -1.14
C GLY A 136 5.49 13.26 -2.34
N SER A 137 5.98 12.15 -2.92
CA SER A 137 6.82 12.19 -4.12
C SER A 137 6.06 12.58 -5.39
N PHE A 138 4.73 12.48 -5.37
CA PHE A 138 3.87 12.76 -6.51
C PHE A 138 2.93 13.94 -6.24
N PRO A 139 2.37 14.56 -7.28
CA PRO A 139 1.46 15.69 -7.12
C PRO A 139 0.25 15.36 -6.27
N ALA A 140 -0.20 16.30 -5.45
CA ALA A 140 -1.46 16.18 -4.74
C ALA A 140 -2.66 16.21 -5.69
N ASN A 141 -3.76 15.57 -5.31
CA ASN A 141 -5.04 15.66 -6.01
C ASN A 141 -5.69 17.04 -5.79
N GLY A 142 -6.88 17.25 -6.36
CA GLY A 142 -7.60 18.54 -6.30
C GLY A 142 -7.95 19.01 -4.88
N TRP A 143 -7.87 18.14 -3.88
CA TRP A 143 -8.11 18.48 -2.46
C TRP A 143 -6.81 18.55 -1.64
N GLY A 144 -5.66 18.47 -2.29
CA GLY A 144 -4.37 18.58 -1.64
C GLY A 144 -3.89 17.27 -0.98
N LEU A 145 -4.51 16.13 -1.27
CA LEU A 145 -4.09 14.82 -0.78
C LEU A 145 -3.08 14.20 -1.73
N GLN A 146 -2.03 13.61 -1.17
CA GLN A 146 -0.98 12.92 -1.90
C GLN A 146 -1.06 11.42 -1.67
N ASP A 147 -0.44 10.65 -2.57
CA ASP A 147 -0.31 9.19 -2.49
C ASP A 147 -1.66 8.43 -2.40
N MET A 148 -2.75 9.05 -2.85
CA MET A 148 -4.08 8.44 -2.92
C MET A 148 -4.21 7.41 -4.07
N ALA A 149 -3.12 7.09 -4.74
CA ALA A 149 -3.01 6.02 -5.73
C ALA A 149 -1.58 5.47 -5.72
N GLY A 150 -1.43 4.16 -5.83
CA GLY A 150 -0.13 3.49 -5.83
C GLY A 150 0.58 3.48 -4.46
N ASN A 151 1.88 3.32 -4.48
CA ASN A 151 2.80 3.25 -3.36
C ASN A 151 2.56 2.04 -2.43
N VAL A 152 1.55 2.09 -1.55
CA VAL A 152 1.12 0.96 -0.72
C VAL A 152 -0.40 0.86 -0.70
N TRP A 153 -0.93 -0.31 -0.38
CA TRP A 153 -2.34 -0.47 -0.10
C TRP A 153 -2.67 0.10 1.28
N GLU A 154 -3.85 0.67 1.41
CA GLU A 154 -4.29 1.33 2.63
C GLU A 154 -5.53 0.66 3.22
N TRP A 155 -5.53 0.49 4.54
CA TRP A 155 -6.65 -0.12 5.25
C TRP A 155 -7.83 0.83 5.37
N CYS A 156 -9.04 0.33 5.03
CA CYS A 156 -10.31 0.99 5.31
C CYS A 156 -10.99 0.37 6.53
N ALA A 157 -11.96 1.08 7.11
CA ALA A 157 -12.66 0.66 8.32
C ALA A 157 -13.63 -0.51 8.08
N ASP A 158 -14.20 -0.59 6.91
CA ASP A 158 -15.23 -1.54 6.50
C ASP A 158 -14.66 -2.72 5.71
N TRP A 159 -15.45 -3.80 5.67
CA TRP A 159 -15.11 -4.98 4.89
C TRP A 159 -15.41 -4.74 3.40
N TYR A 160 -14.51 -5.19 2.54
CA TYR A 160 -14.77 -5.20 1.11
C TYR A 160 -16.00 -6.05 0.78
N ARG A 161 -16.93 -5.45 0.04
CA ARG A 161 -18.12 -6.10 -0.47
C ARG A 161 -18.33 -5.73 -1.95
N PRO A 162 -18.29 -6.70 -2.87
CA PRO A 162 -18.43 -6.41 -4.31
C PRO A 162 -19.81 -5.83 -4.68
N ASP A 163 -20.80 -6.00 -3.81
CA ASP A 163 -22.18 -5.53 -3.98
C ASP A 163 -22.53 -4.27 -3.15
N ALA A 164 -21.56 -3.68 -2.45
CA ALA A 164 -21.80 -2.59 -1.49
C ALA A 164 -22.55 -1.41 -2.14
N TYR A 165 -22.11 -0.97 -3.31
CA TYR A 165 -22.72 0.16 -4.02
C TYR A 165 -24.08 -0.17 -4.64
N SER A 166 -24.35 -1.42 -5.00
CA SER A 166 -25.65 -1.83 -5.53
C SER A 166 -26.75 -1.86 -4.47
N LEU A 167 -26.39 -2.06 -3.20
CA LEU A 167 -27.32 -2.08 -2.06
C LEU A 167 -27.68 -0.69 -1.55
N THR A 168 -26.87 0.33 -1.85
CA THR A 168 -27.07 1.72 -1.42
C THR A 168 -27.72 2.61 -2.48
N ALA A 169 -27.97 2.08 -3.68
CA ALA A 169 -28.55 2.80 -4.83
C ALA A 169 -30.08 2.89 -4.81
N ASN A 170 -30.72 2.96 -3.63
CA ASN A 170 -32.16 3.19 -3.45
C ASN A 170 -32.43 4.55 -2.86
#